data_c93f81d28a61f80a3ccbef6e30c43615
#
_entry.id   c93f81d28a61f80a3ccbef6e30c43615
#
_cell.length_a   1.000
_cell.length_b   1.000
_cell.length_c   1.000
_cell.angle_alpha   90.00
_cell.angle_beta   90.00
_cell.angle_gamma   90.00
#
_symmetry.space_group_name_H-M   'P 1'
#
loop_
_entity.id
_entity.type
_entity.pdbx_description
1 polymer ?
#
loop_
_entity_poly.entity_id
_entity_poly.type
_entity_poly.pdbx_seq_one_letter_code
_entity_poly.pdbx_strand_id
1 'polypeptide(L)'
;MGTWLNWLIVARRLRREEINAASPLGLCQFASFEVARYSETVEPELGISPREYMGKLLNYCQTYAARFSQNSPNLLFMGHTGLGKTHLALAIADAVLEGGHDVLYTSAAALAAQLGREHFDYSTKDEWLAACQEADLLILDDLGTEYITPLTISVLYLSLIHI
;
A
#
# COMPACT_ATOMS: atom_id res chain seq x y z
N MET A 1 0.86 -31.12 16.62
CA MET A 1 1.13 -29.66 16.66
C MET A 1 1.01 -28.93 15.30
N GLY A 2 1.04 -29.61 14.15
CA GLY A 2 1.00 -28.97 12.83
C GLY A 2 -0.36 -28.48 12.30
N THR A 3 -1.48 -29.03 12.77
CA THR A 3 -2.81 -28.78 12.21
C THR A 3 -3.40 -27.42 12.61
N TRP A 4 -3.18 -26.95 13.82
CA TRP A 4 -3.68 -25.64 14.29
C TRP A 4 -2.93 -24.46 13.67
N LEU A 5 -1.60 -24.60 13.49
CA LEU A 5 -0.78 -23.56 12.85
C LEU A 5 -1.16 -23.37 11.38
N ASN A 6 -1.39 -24.47 10.67
CA ASN A 6 -1.86 -24.42 9.27
C ASN A 6 -3.26 -23.79 9.15
N TRP A 7 -4.16 -24.07 10.09
CA TRP A 7 -5.49 -23.46 10.11
C TRP A 7 -5.45 -21.95 10.34
N LEU A 8 -4.57 -21.51 11.25
CA LEU A 8 -4.39 -20.09 11.56
C LEU A 8 -3.84 -19.32 10.34
N ILE A 9 -2.85 -19.87 9.65
CA ILE A 9 -2.28 -19.29 8.42
C ILE A 9 -3.34 -19.19 7.32
N VAL A 10 -4.13 -20.24 7.11
CA VAL A 10 -5.20 -20.24 6.11
C VAL A 10 -6.29 -19.23 6.47
N ALA A 11 -6.72 -19.15 7.72
CA ALA A 11 -7.73 -18.18 8.16
C ALA A 11 -7.25 -16.74 7.99
N ARG A 12 -5.99 -16.44 8.27
CA ARG A 12 -5.39 -15.12 8.10
C ARG A 12 -5.26 -14.73 6.62
N ARG A 13 -4.89 -15.68 5.76
CA ARG A 13 -4.85 -15.47 4.32
C ARG A 13 -6.23 -15.17 3.76
N LEU A 14 -7.25 -15.95 4.12
CA LEU A 14 -8.64 -15.72 3.72
C LEU A 14 -9.13 -14.35 4.18
N ARG A 15 -8.74 -13.92 5.38
CA ARG A 15 -9.11 -12.59 5.89
C ARG A 15 -8.48 -11.46 5.08
N ARG A 16 -7.21 -11.58 4.67
CA ARG A 16 -6.56 -10.61 3.78
C ARG A 16 -7.23 -10.56 2.41
N GLU A 17 -7.59 -11.72 1.86
CA GLU A 17 -8.33 -11.81 0.60
C GLU A 17 -9.71 -11.13 0.70
N GLU A 18 -10.43 -11.29 1.82
CA GLU A 18 -11.70 -10.58 2.08
C GLU A 18 -11.51 -9.06 2.18
N ILE A 19 -10.48 -8.59 2.90
CA ILE A 19 -10.16 -7.16 3.01
C ILE A 19 -9.80 -6.58 1.63
N ASN A 20 -9.02 -7.31 0.85
CA ASN A 20 -8.63 -6.91 -0.49
C ASN A 20 -9.74 -7.05 -1.53
N ALA A 21 -10.81 -7.79 -1.28
CA ALA A 21 -11.86 -8.06 -2.26
C ALA A 21 -12.56 -6.79 -2.81
N ALA A 22 -12.63 -5.73 -1.99
CA ALA A 22 -13.15 -4.43 -2.40
C ALA A 22 -12.04 -3.44 -2.81
N SER A 23 -10.79 -3.88 -2.86
CA SER A 23 -9.64 -3.04 -3.17
C SER A 23 -9.40 -2.95 -4.67
N PRO A 24 -8.74 -1.89 -5.16
CA PRO A 24 -8.37 -1.76 -6.56
C PRO A 24 -7.11 -2.58 -6.95
N LEU A 25 -6.69 -3.57 -6.16
CA LEU A 25 -5.57 -4.44 -6.49
C LEU A 25 -5.81 -5.17 -7.82
N GLY A 26 -4.77 -5.22 -8.66
CA GLY A 26 -4.85 -5.82 -9.99
C GLY A 26 -5.45 -4.91 -11.08
N LEU A 27 -5.94 -3.71 -10.73
CA LEU A 27 -6.47 -2.75 -11.71
C LEU A 27 -5.39 -1.93 -12.42
N CYS A 28 -4.20 -1.80 -11.83
CA CYS A 28 -3.10 -0.99 -12.34
C CYS A 28 -1.84 -1.83 -12.47
N GLN A 29 -1.19 -1.69 -13.62
CA GLN A 29 0.10 -2.31 -13.93
C GLN A 29 1.10 -1.27 -14.39
N PHE A 30 2.40 -1.53 -14.29
CA PHE A 30 3.42 -0.64 -14.82
C PHE A 30 3.27 -0.38 -16.32
N ALA A 31 2.81 -1.38 -17.07
CA ALA A 31 2.58 -1.28 -18.51
C ALA A 31 1.48 -0.28 -18.88
N SER A 32 0.51 -0.04 -17.99
CA SER A 32 -0.57 0.93 -18.19
C SER A 32 -0.23 2.34 -17.71
N PHE A 33 0.97 2.57 -17.15
CA PHE A 33 1.40 3.89 -16.70
C PHE A 33 1.96 4.71 -17.85
N GLU A 34 1.16 5.67 -18.34
CA GLU A 34 1.49 6.47 -19.53
C GLU A 34 2.34 7.69 -19.19
N VAL A 35 3.66 7.57 -19.24
CA VAL A 35 4.60 8.68 -19.01
C VAL A 35 4.38 9.82 -20.02
N ALA A 36 3.85 9.52 -21.20
CA ALA A 36 3.55 10.52 -22.26
C ALA A 36 2.49 11.55 -21.86
N ARG A 37 1.70 11.31 -20.82
CA ARG A 37 0.70 12.28 -20.29
C ARG A 37 1.32 13.48 -19.59
N TYR A 38 2.58 13.39 -19.18
CA TYR A 38 3.26 14.47 -18.47
C TYR A 38 3.95 15.42 -19.46
N SER A 39 4.07 16.69 -19.05
CA SER A 39 4.69 17.74 -19.87
C SER A 39 6.17 17.45 -20.18
N GLU A 40 6.61 17.77 -21.39
CA GLU A 40 8.02 17.76 -21.81
C GLU A 40 8.74 19.07 -21.49
N THR A 41 7.99 20.11 -21.11
CA THR A 41 8.58 21.41 -20.79
C THR A 41 9.46 21.28 -19.55
N VAL A 42 10.72 21.65 -19.69
CA VAL A 42 11.66 21.65 -18.56
C VAL A 42 11.25 22.69 -17.54
N GLU A 43 11.13 22.27 -16.29
CA GLU A 43 10.85 23.15 -15.16
C GLU A 43 12.16 23.86 -14.75
N PRO A 44 12.22 25.20 -14.78
CA PRO A 44 13.48 25.93 -14.51
C PRO A 44 14.07 25.63 -13.13
N GLU A 45 13.22 25.39 -12.13
CA GLU A 45 13.66 25.11 -10.76
C GLU A 45 14.23 23.68 -10.59
N LEU A 46 13.74 22.72 -11.36
CA LEU A 46 14.11 21.32 -11.27
C LEU A 46 15.16 20.90 -12.30
N GLY A 47 15.31 21.67 -13.39
CA GLY A 47 16.22 21.38 -14.49
C GLY A 47 15.85 20.15 -15.34
N ILE A 48 14.69 19.55 -15.10
CA ILE A 48 14.14 18.39 -15.84
C ILE A 48 12.66 18.60 -16.12
N SER A 49 12.13 17.90 -17.12
CA SER A 49 10.70 17.93 -17.40
C SER A 49 9.93 16.98 -16.48
N PRO A 50 8.64 17.26 -16.21
CA PRO A 50 7.76 16.31 -15.50
C PRO A 50 7.76 14.92 -16.13
N ARG A 51 7.79 14.82 -17.45
CA ARG A 51 7.87 13.56 -18.19
C ARG A 51 9.15 12.78 -17.86
N GLU A 52 10.28 13.43 -17.88
CA GLU A 52 11.57 12.81 -17.54
C GLU A 52 11.59 12.37 -16.06
N TYR A 53 11.08 13.21 -15.15
CA TYR A 53 10.97 12.88 -13.74
C TYR A 53 10.11 11.64 -13.50
N MET A 54 8.90 11.60 -14.12
CA MET A 54 7.98 10.47 -13.97
C MET A 54 8.51 9.19 -14.63
N GLY A 55 9.29 9.30 -15.71
CA GLY A 55 10.00 8.16 -16.29
C GLY A 55 11.05 7.57 -15.34
N LYS A 56 11.82 8.42 -14.67
CA LYS A 56 12.78 7.98 -13.64
C LYS A 56 12.06 7.35 -12.44
N LEU A 57 10.95 7.93 -11.99
CA LEU A 57 10.14 7.40 -10.91
C LEU A 57 9.54 6.04 -11.26
N LEU A 58 8.99 5.88 -12.46
CA LEU A 58 8.48 4.61 -12.96
C LEU A 58 9.56 3.52 -12.93
N ASN A 59 10.74 3.81 -13.44
CA ASN A 59 11.88 2.86 -13.43
C ASN A 59 12.31 2.50 -12.00
N TYR A 60 12.28 3.48 -11.09
CA TYR A 60 12.55 3.22 -9.68
C TYR A 60 11.53 2.27 -9.08
N CYS A 61 10.22 2.51 -9.30
CA CYS A 61 9.13 1.66 -8.80
C CYS A 61 9.21 0.23 -9.36
N GLN A 62 9.53 0.08 -10.65
CA GLN A 62 9.74 -1.23 -11.27
C GLN A 62 10.93 -1.98 -10.64
N THR A 63 12.05 -1.27 -10.42
CA THR A 63 13.24 -1.84 -9.79
C THR A 63 12.95 -2.24 -8.34
N TYR A 64 12.21 -1.39 -7.61
CA TYR A 64 11.79 -1.66 -6.23
C TYR A 64 10.95 -2.94 -6.16
N ALA A 65 9.91 -3.05 -6.99
CA ALA A 65 9.04 -4.22 -7.00
C ALA A 65 9.77 -5.50 -7.40
N ALA A 66 10.65 -5.44 -8.41
CA ALA A 66 11.44 -6.59 -8.85
C ALA A 66 12.46 -7.10 -7.81
N ARG A 67 12.85 -6.24 -6.86
CA ARG A 67 13.81 -6.58 -5.78
C ARG A 67 13.14 -6.61 -4.41
N PHE A 68 11.83 -6.60 -4.37
CA PHE A 68 11.09 -6.54 -3.12
C PHE A 68 11.47 -7.69 -2.18
N SER A 69 11.62 -7.36 -0.91
CA SER A 69 11.84 -8.28 0.20
C SER A 69 11.31 -7.65 1.48
N GLN A 70 11.19 -8.42 2.55
CA GLN A 70 10.79 -7.92 3.87
C GLN A 70 11.74 -6.83 4.45
N ASN A 71 12.94 -6.66 3.89
CA ASN A 71 13.89 -5.61 4.26
C ASN A 71 13.88 -4.42 3.28
N SER A 72 12.93 -4.37 2.35
CA SER A 72 12.81 -3.26 1.41
C SER A 72 12.44 -1.97 2.16
N PRO A 73 12.99 -0.79 1.77
CA PRO A 73 12.67 0.47 2.42
C PRO A 73 11.23 0.87 2.15
N ASN A 74 10.63 1.62 3.08
CA ASN A 74 9.30 2.21 2.90
C ASN A 74 9.32 3.25 1.78
N LEU A 75 8.21 3.31 1.03
CA LEU A 75 7.98 4.33 0.01
C LEU A 75 6.89 5.30 0.46
N LEU A 76 7.15 6.60 0.31
CA LEU A 76 6.16 7.64 0.52
C LEU A 76 5.94 8.43 -0.77
N PHE A 77 4.77 8.30 -1.37
CA PHE A 77 4.37 9.08 -2.53
C PHE A 77 3.68 10.37 -2.10
N MET A 78 4.28 11.52 -2.42
CA MET A 78 3.74 12.84 -2.14
C MET A 78 3.49 13.61 -3.44
N GLY A 79 2.50 14.51 -3.43
CA GLY A 79 2.19 15.36 -4.56
C GLY A 79 0.68 15.56 -4.76
N HIS A 80 0.31 16.44 -5.68
CA HIS A 80 -1.09 16.76 -5.97
C HIS A 80 -1.88 15.55 -6.47
N THR A 81 -3.21 15.64 -6.35
CA THR A 81 -4.13 14.65 -6.89
C THR A 81 -3.95 14.51 -8.41
N GLY A 82 -4.12 13.30 -8.95
CA GLY A 82 -4.01 13.04 -10.38
C GLY A 82 -2.58 12.81 -10.91
N LEU A 83 -1.55 12.86 -10.06
CA LEU A 83 -0.16 12.60 -10.47
C LEU A 83 0.23 11.11 -10.52
N GLY A 84 -0.72 10.20 -10.45
CA GLY A 84 -0.45 8.76 -10.60
C GLY A 84 0.09 8.04 -9.36
N LYS A 85 0.02 8.64 -8.15
CA LYS A 85 0.50 8.01 -6.90
C LYS A 85 -0.14 6.65 -6.65
N THR A 86 -1.47 6.60 -6.61
CA THR A 86 -2.25 5.36 -6.43
C THR A 86 -1.95 4.36 -7.54
N HIS A 87 -1.83 4.81 -8.81
CA HIS A 87 -1.49 3.94 -9.92
C HIS A 87 -0.13 3.24 -9.70
N LEU A 88 0.91 4.01 -9.33
CA LEU A 88 2.24 3.44 -9.08
C LEU A 88 2.24 2.51 -7.86
N ALA A 89 1.53 2.87 -6.78
CA ALA A 89 1.40 2.03 -5.60
C ALA A 89 0.73 0.68 -5.94
N LEU A 90 -0.35 0.71 -6.73
CA LEU A 90 -1.05 -0.49 -7.17
C LEU A 90 -0.23 -1.33 -8.18
N ALA A 91 0.55 -0.68 -9.06
CA ALA A 91 1.44 -1.40 -9.97
C ALA A 91 2.60 -2.09 -9.23
N ILE A 92 3.10 -1.48 -8.15
CA ILE A 92 4.05 -2.15 -7.24
C ILE A 92 3.37 -3.35 -6.57
N ALA A 93 2.13 -3.18 -6.06
CA ALA A 93 1.38 -4.25 -5.44
C ALA A 93 1.19 -5.46 -6.37
N ASP A 94 0.79 -5.20 -7.63
CA ASP A 94 0.59 -6.22 -8.65
C ASP A 94 1.89 -7.04 -8.88
N ALA A 95 3.01 -6.36 -9.09
CA ALA A 95 4.30 -7.02 -9.29
C ALA A 95 4.82 -7.76 -8.04
N VAL A 96 4.56 -7.26 -6.85
CA VAL A 96 4.93 -7.90 -5.57
C VAL A 96 4.07 -9.15 -5.33
N LEU A 97 2.76 -9.10 -5.64
CA LEU A 97 1.86 -10.26 -5.61
C LEU A 97 2.31 -11.34 -6.61
N GLU A 98 2.68 -10.96 -7.84
CA GLU A 98 3.23 -11.89 -8.84
C GLU A 98 4.53 -12.54 -8.36
N GLY A 99 5.32 -11.83 -7.56
CA GLY A 99 6.51 -12.34 -6.87
C GLY A 99 6.22 -13.34 -5.74
N GLY A 100 4.95 -13.57 -5.42
CA GLY A 100 4.52 -14.54 -4.39
C GLY A 100 4.47 -13.99 -2.97
N HIS A 101 4.52 -12.67 -2.81
CA HIS A 101 4.40 -11.98 -1.52
C HIS A 101 2.95 -11.64 -1.18
N ASP A 102 2.65 -11.53 0.10
CA ASP A 102 1.34 -11.09 0.59
C ASP A 102 1.24 -9.56 0.59
N VAL A 103 0.19 -9.03 -0.04
CA VAL A 103 -0.08 -7.58 -0.09
C VAL A 103 -1.42 -7.26 0.55
N LEU A 104 -1.45 -6.22 1.38
CA LEU A 104 -2.68 -5.65 1.92
C LEU A 104 -2.81 -4.19 1.45
N TYR A 105 -3.94 -3.87 0.81
CA TYR A 105 -4.29 -2.50 0.43
C TYR A 105 -5.48 -2.01 1.24
N THR A 106 -5.36 -0.82 1.81
CA THR A 106 -6.47 -0.13 2.47
C THR A 106 -6.26 1.39 2.38
N SER A 107 -7.32 2.17 2.49
CA SER A 107 -7.18 3.60 2.71
C SER A 107 -6.98 3.90 4.19
N ALA A 108 -6.26 4.98 4.50
CA ALA A 108 -6.07 5.42 5.88
C ALA A 108 -7.41 5.69 6.58
N ALA A 109 -8.39 6.26 5.87
CA ALA A 109 -9.74 6.50 6.39
C ALA A 109 -10.49 5.19 6.70
N ALA A 110 -10.40 4.17 5.82
CA ALA A 110 -11.03 2.88 6.05
C ALA A 110 -10.40 2.16 7.26
N LEU A 111 -9.08 2.18 7.37
CA LEU A 111 -8.38 1.61 8.51
C LEU A 111 -8.78 2.32 9.82
N ALA A 112 -8.78 3.66 9.83
CA ALA A 112 -9.20 4.44 10.99
C ALA A 112 -10.66 4.17 11.40
N ALA A 113 -11.58 4.04 10.42
CA ALA A 113 -12.98 3.71 10.67
C ALA A 113 -13.15 2.32 11.29
N GLN A 114 -12.38 1.34 10.85
CA GLN A 114 -12.43 -0.02 11.40
C GLN A 114 -11.91 -0.07 12.84
N LEU A 115 -10.82 0.65 13.11
CA LEU A 115 -10.23 0.69 14.45
C LEU A 115 -10.98 1.59 15.44
N GLY A 116 -11.70 2.61 14.92
CA GLY A 116 -12.46 3.59 15.71
C GLY A 116 -13.88 3.16 16.10
N ARG A 117 -14.41 2.07 15.57
CA ARG A 117 -15.75 1.58 15.93
C ARG A 117 -15.74 1.02 17.35
N GLU A 118 -16.27 1.81 18.29
CA GLU A 118 -16.32 1.47 19.71
C GLU A 118 -17.13 0.21 20.06
N HIS A 119 -17.93 -0.30 19.12
CA HIS A 119 -18.85 -1.44 19.31
C HIS A 119 -18.39 -2.74 18.65
N PHE A 120 -17.16 -2.79 18.12
CA PHE A 120 -16.64 -4.03 17.58
C PHE A 120 -16.10 -4.93 18.69
N ASP A 121 -16.45 -6.20 18.60
CA ASP A 121 -15.84 -7.27 19.34
C ASP A 121 -14.30 -7.12 19.26
N TYR A 122 -13.63 -7.15 20.38
CA TYR A 122 -12.17 -7.02 20.49
C TYR A 122 -11.44 -7.95 19.50
N SER A 123 -12.02 -9.12 19.21
CA SER A 123 -11.50 -10.10 18.25
C SER A 123 -11.33 -9.53 16.84
N THR A 124 -12.26 -8.74 16.33
CA THR A 124 -12.24 -8.20 14.96
C THR A 124 -11.18 -7.09 14.79
N LYS A 125 -10.96 -6.32 15.87
CA LYS A 125 -9.96 -5.25 15.90
C LYS A 125 -8.55 -5.84 15.87
N ASP A 126 -8.32 -6.87 16.64
CA ASP A 126 -7.05 -7.60 16.69
C ASP A 126 -6.77 -8.31 15.36
N GLU A 127 -7.79 -8.82 14.66
CA GLU A 127 -7.65 -9.43 13.34
C GLU A 127 -7.20 -8.43 12.26
N TRP A 128 -7.78 -7.23 12.25
CA TRP A 128 -7.38 -6.19 11.29
C TRP A 128 -5.95 -5.71 11.52
N LEU A 129 -5.60 -5.48 12.78
CA LEU A 129 -4.25 -5.08 13.16
C LEU A 129 -3.23 -6.17 12.81
N ALA A 130 -3.57 -7.43 13.11
CA ALA A 130 -2.73 -8.58 12.75
C ALA A 130 -2.57 -8.69 11.23
N ALA A 131 -3.64 -8.50 10.44
CA ALA A 131 -3.56 -8.52 8.98
C ALA A 131 -2.61 -7.44 8.43
N CYS A 132 -2.64 -6.23 9.01
CA CYS A 132 -1.72 -5.16 8.64
C CYS A 132 -0.26 -5.49 8.99
N GLN A 133 -0.02 -6.11 10.15
CA GLN A 133 1.33 -6.44 10.64
C GLN A 133 1.94 -7.66 9.94
N GLU A 134 1.12 -8.55 9.42
CA GLU A 134 1.57 -9.81 8.80
C GLU A 134 1.69 -9.73 7.28
N ALA A 135 1.18 -8.67 6.64
CA ALA A 135 1.37 -8.46 5.22
C ALA A 135 2.85 -8.17 4.91
N ASP A 136 3.39 -8.77 3.84
CA ASP A 136 4.74 -8.46 3.38
C ASP A 136 4.83 -7.01 2.86
N LEU A 137 3.76 -6.53 2.21
CA LEU A 137 3.59 -5.15 1.76
C LEU A 137 2.25 -4.60 2.23
N LEU A 138 2.26 -3.53 3.03
CA LEU A 138 1.08 -2.77 3.39
C LEU A 138 1.03 -1.47 2.57
N ILE A 139 -0.07 -1.25 1.85
CA ILE A 139 -0.33 0.00 1.14
C ILE A 139 -1.42 0.78 1.88
N LEU A 140 -1.05 1.96 2.37
CA LEU A 140 -1.97 2.92 2.97
C LEU A 140 -2.17 4.08 2.00
N ASP A 141 -3.31 4.11 1.33
CA ASP A 141 -3.65 5.16 0.36
C ASP A 141 -4.42 6.31 1.02
N ASP A 142 -4.42 7.47 0.36
CA ASP A 142 -5.13 8.68 0.79
C ASP A 142 -4.80 9.13 2.23
N LEU A 143 -3.51 9.08 2.60
CA LEU A 143 -3.04 9.61 3.89
C LEU A 143 -3.38 11.11 4.03
N GLY A 144 -3.94 11.49 5.20
CA GLY A 144 -4.32 12.87 5.51
C GLY A 144 -5.79 13.20 5.25
N THR A 145 -6.59 12.23 4.81
CA THR A 145 -8.05 12.35 4.67
C THR A 145 -8.80 11.88 5.93
N GLU A 146 -8.11 11.15 6.80
CA GLU A 146 -8.64 10.64 8.06
C GLU A 146 -8.70 11.70 9.16
N TYR A 147 -9.67 11.56 10.08
CA TYR A 147 -9.66 12.31 11.33
C TYR A 147 -8.45 11.87 12.17
N ILE A 148 -7.56 12.82 12.45
CA ILE A 148 -6.38 12.58 13.29
C ILE A 148 -6.85 12.34 14.74
N THR A 149 -6.88 11.08 15.14
CA THR A 149 -7.11 10.67 16.53
C THR A 149 -5.81 10.08 17.11
N PRO A 150 -5.64 10.07 18.43
CA PRO A 150 -4.49 9.37 19.04
C PRO A 150 -4.38 7.91 18.61
N LEU A 151 -5.52 7.25 18.37
CA LEU A 151 -5.58 5.87 17.88
C LEU A 151 -5.06 5.77 16.44
N THR A 152 -5.48 6.67 15.54
CA THR A 152 -5.02 6.71 14.15
C THR A 152 -3.50 6.92 14.07
N ILE A 153 -2.98 7.84 14.90
CA ILE A 153 -1.54 8.09 15.01
C ILE A 153 -0.80 6.83 15.49
N SER A 154 -1.31 6.16 16.52
CA SER A 154 -0.69 4.95 17.06
C SER A 154 -0.64 3.82 16.04
N VAL A 155 -1.70 3.65 15.26
CA VAL A 155 -1.78 2.62 14.22
C VAL A 155 -0.84 2.92 13.06
N LEU A 156 -0.82 4.16 12.58
CA LEU A 156 0.13 4.59 11.55
C LEU A 156 1.58 4.42 12.05
N TYR A 157 1.84 4.76 13.31
CA TYR A 157 3.15 4.59 13.91
C TYR A 157 3.54 3.11 14.01
N LEU A 158 2.64 2.24 14.46
CA LEU A 158 2.89 0.79 14.54
C LEU A 158 3.06 0.17 13.15
N SER A 159 2.26 0.56 12.17
CA SER A 159 2.40 0.06 10.79
C SER A 159 3.68 0.54 10.10
N LEU A 160 4.20 1.73 10.44
CA LEU A 160 5.43 2.28 9.87
C LEU A 160 6.71 1.81 10.57
N ILE A 161 6.63 1.30 11.82
CA ILE A 161 7.80 0.82 12.58
C ILE A 161 8.07 -0.68 12.38
N HIS A 162 7.05 -1.45 12.02
CA HIS A 162 7.17 -2.90 11.83
C HIS A 162 7.48 -3.33 10.40
N ILE A 163 7.85 -2.38 9.54
CA ILE A 163 8.30 -2.68 8.19
C ILE A 163 9.80 -2.59 8.13
#